data_0a1cc2d484198b461672d2c624433d2e
#
_entry.id   0a1cc2d484198b461672d2c624433d2e
#
_cell.length_a   1.000
_cell.length_b   1.000
_cell.length_c   1.000
_cell.angle_alpha   90.00
_cell.angle_beta   90.00
_cell.angle_gamma   90.00
#
_symmetry.space_group_name_H-M   'P 1'
#
loop_
_entity.id
_entity.type
_entity.pdbx_description
1 polymer ?
#
loop_
_entity_poly.entity_id
_entity_poly.type
_entity_poly.pdbx_seq_one_letter_code
_entity_poly.pdbx_strand_id
1 'polypeptide(L)'
;MTDTAPKPMLVLGASGKTGRRVAERLTAAGRPVRAASRSGETRFEWEDDATWAPALAGVDATYIVYYPDLAFPGAADTVGAFADLAAANDVRRLVLLSGRGEEGARQGEVRVEDSGADWTIVRCAFFDQNFSEAFADAVRHGVLAIPAGATAEPFLDADDIADVVFAALTDDRHIGQLYELTGPRLLTFTEAAAELSAALGREVQYVPVTPEAY
;
A
#
# COMPACT_ATOMS: atom_id res chain seq x y z
N MET A 1 -21.79 -24.93 -20.58
CA MET A 1 -20.74 -23.98 -20.14
C MET A 1 -21.46 -22.97 -19.26
N THR A 2 -21.30 -23.07 -17.96
CA THR A 2 -21.82 -22.10 -17.01
C THR A 2 -20.98 -20.83 -17.16
N ASP A 3 -21.57 -19.82 -17.77
CA ASP A 3 -21.01 -18.47 -17.84
C ASP A 3 -21.05 -17.88 -16.41
N THR A 4 -20.06 -18.25 -15.61
CA THR A 4 -19.93 -17.72 -14.26
C THR A 4 -19.28 -16.34 -14.40
N ALA A 5 -20.03 -15.29 -14.08
CA ALA A 5 -19.50 -13.92 -14.08
C ALA A 5 -18.16 -13.87 -13.32
N PRO A 6 -17.17 -13.08 -13.79
CA PRO A 6 -15.88 -12.99 -13.12
C PRO A 6 -16.06 -12.51 -11.69
N LYS A 7 -15.41 -13.21 -10.75
CA LYS A 7 -15.42 -12.83 -9.33
C LYS A 7 -14.74 -11.47 -9.15
N PRO A 8 -15.18 -10.65 -8.18
CA PRO A 8 -14.56 -9.36 -7.91
C PRO A 8 -13.16 -9.52 -7.28
N MET A 9 -12.33 -8.50 -7.47
CA MET A 9 -11.08 -8.30 -6.75
C MET A 9 -11.33 -7.34 -5.58
N LEU A 10 -10.95 -7.76 -4.37
CA LEU A 10 -11.06 -6.92 -3.18
C LEU A 10 -9.87 -5.95 -3.13
N VAL A 11 -10.16 -4.68 -2.94
CA VAL A 11 -9.15 -3.64 -2.72
C VAL A 11 -9.36 -3.07 -1.33
N LEU A 12 -8.48 -3.42 -0.39
CA LEU A 12 -8.48 -2.82 0.94
C LEU A 12 -7.92 -1.40 0.87
N GLY A 13 -8.41 -0.53 1.76
CA GLY A 13 -7.99 0.87 1.76
C GLY A 13 -8.31 1.61 0.45
N ALA A 14 -9.42 1.28 -0.21
CA ALA A 14 -9.80 1.78 -1.53
C ALA A 14 -10.00 3.30 -1.60
N SER A 15 -10.11 3.99 -0.47
CA SER A 15 -10.12 5.46 -0.37
C SER A 15 -8.74 6.07 -0.14
N GLY A 16 -7.71 5.24 0.09
CA GLY A 16 -6.34 5.67 0.38
C GLY A 16 -5.49 5.90 -0.87
N LYS A 17 -4.21 6.27 -0.65
CA LYS A 17 -3.25 6.63 -1.70
C LYS A 17 -3.13 5.58 -2.82
N THR A 18 -2.80 4.36 -2.44
CA THR A 18 -2.56 3.28 -3.39
C THR A 18 -3.84 2.56 -3.75
N GLY A 19 -4.73 2.28 -2.78
CA GLY A 19 -5.96 1.52 -3.01
C GLY A 19 -6.90 2.17 -4.02
N ARG A 20 -7.10 3.51 -3.98
CA ARG A 20 -7.95 4.20 -4.96
C ARG A 20 -7.40 4.03 -6.39
N ARG A 21 -6.08 4.16 -6.55
CA ARG A 21 -5.40 4.02 -7.85
C ARG A 21 -5.49 2.61 -8.41
N VAL A 22 -5.36 1.61 -7.53
CA VAL A 22 -5.54 0.20 -7.89
C VAL A 22 -6.99 -0.06 -8.32
N ALA A 23 -7.98 0.42 -7.56
CA ALA A 23 -9.38 0.27 -7.88
C ALA A 23 -9.75 0.94 -9.21
N GLU A 24 -9.21 2.14 -9.49
CA GLU A 24 -9.40 2.86 -10.75
C GLU A 24 -8.85 2.06 -11.95
N ARG A 25 -7.64 1.48 -11.85
CA ARG A 25 -7.01 0.67 -12.91
C ARG A 25 -7.80 -0.60 -13.19
N LEU A 26 -8.21 -1.31 -12.14
CA LEU A 26 -9.03 -2.51 -12.29
C LEU A 26 -10.37 -2.18 -12.96
N THR A 27 -11.03 -1.11 -12.54
CA THR A 27 -12.29 -0.65 -13.12
C THR A 27 -12.13 -0.26 -14.59
N ALA A 28 -11.08 0.52 -14.92
CA ALA A 28 -10.76 0.92 -16.29
C ALA A 28 -10.48 -0.28 -17.20
N ALA A 29 -9.93 -1.37 -16.65
CA ALA A 29 -9.71 -2.63 -17.36
C ALA A 29 -10.95 -3.55 -17.40
N GLY A 30 -12.12 -3.09 -16.95
CA GLY A 30 -13.36 -3.86 -16.92
C GLY A 30 -13.34 -5.04 -15.92
N ARG A 31 -12.47 -4.99 -14.90
CA ARG A 31 -12.43 -6.00 -13.84
C ARG A 31 -13.42 -5.65 -12.74
N PRO A 32 -14.25 -6.60 -12.26
CA PRO A 32 -15.11 -6.34 -11.13
C PRO A 32 -14.28 -6.01 -9.87
N VAL A 33 -14.61 -4.92 -9.20
CA VAL A 33 -13.90 -4.45 -7.99
C VAL A 33 -14.85 -4.43 -6.81
N ARG A 34 -14.39 -4.94 -5.68
CA ARG A 34 -14.98 -4.69 -4.36
C ARG A 34 -14.07 -3.71 -3.62
N ALA A 35 -14.46 -2.45 -3.62
CA ALA A 35 -13.74 -1.38 -2.94
C ALA A 35 -14.10 -1.39 -1.45
N ALA A 36 -13.14 -1.67 -0.57
CA ALA A 36 -13.35 -1.77 0.87
C ALA A 36 -12.62 -0.66 1.62
N SER A 37 -13.32 -0.02 2.54
CA SER A 37 -12.79 1.03 3.42
C SER A 37 -13.66 1.16 4.67
N ARG A 38 -13.20 1.94 5.66
CA ARG A 38 -13.94 2.18 6.91
C ARG A 38 -15.33 2.78 6.71
N SER A 39 -15.51 3.61 5.69
CA SER A 39 -16.75 4.33 5.38
C SER A 39 -17.34 3.99 4.01
N GLY A 40 -16.81 2.98 3.32
CA GLY A 40 -17.28 2.54 2.01
C GLY A 40 -18.50 1.63 2.10
N GLU A 41 -19.08 1.29 0.94
CA GLU A 41 -20.18 0.32 0.83
C GLU A 41 -19.76 -1.05 1.39
N THR A 42 -18.55 -1.51 1.08
CA THR A 42 -17.93 -2.64 1.76
C THR A 42 -17.12 -2.10 2.93
N ARG A 43 -17.70 -2.21 4.14
CA ARG A 43 -17.00 -1.82 5.35
C ARG A 43 -15.85 -2.79 5.63
N PHE A 44 -14.68 -2.25 5.95
CA PHE A 44 -13.51 -3.00 6.37
C PHE A 44 -12.68 -2.20 7.37
N GLU A 45 -12.38 -2.82 8.50
CA GLU A 45 -11.51 -2.26 9.55
C GLU A 45 -10.55 -3.32 10.07
N TRP A 46 -9.28 -2.98 10.24
CA TRP A 46 -8.28 -3.90 10.77
C TRP A 46 -8.54 -4.30 12.22
N GLU A 47 -9.13 -3.40 13.02
CA GLU A 47 -9.44 -3.63 14.44
C GLU A 47 -10.81 -4.30 14.66
N ASP A 48 -11.58 -4.57 13.60
CA ASP A 48 -12.90 -5.19 13.65
C ASP A 48 -12.94 -6.40 12.69
N ASP A 49 -12.51 -7.57 13.18
CA ASP A 49 -12.43 -8.82 12.41
C ASP A 49 -13.78 -9.30 11.88
N ALA A 50 -14.90 -8.89 12.50
CA ALA A 50 -16.23 -9.18 12.00
C ALA A 50 -16.49 -8.59 10.60
N THR A 51 -15.70 -7.59 10.17
CA THR A 51 -15.78 -6.98 8.83
C THR A 51 -15.05 -7.78 7.76
N TRP A 52 -14.17 -8.69 8.13
CA TRP A 52 -13.24 -9.34 7.18
C TRP A 52 -13.93 -10.40 6.31
N ALA A 53 -14.62 -11.35 6.95
CA ALA A 53 -15.30 -12.42 6.21
C ALA A 53 -16.37 -11.89 5.22
N PRO A 54 -17.22 -10.90 5.56
CA PRO A 54 -18.12 -10.29 4.57
C PRO A 54 -17.39 -9.63 3.39
N ALA A 55 -16.24 -8.99 3.64
CA ALA A 55 -15.44 -8.38 2.58
C ALA A 55 -14.84 -9.42 1.63
N LEU A 56 -14.41 -10.58 2.14
CA LEU A 56 -13.81 -11.67 1.38
C LEU A 56 -14.82 -12.55 0.61
N ALA A 57 -16.10 -12.54 0.97
CA ALA A 57 -17.09 -13.46 0.41
C ALA A 57 -17.16 -13.36 -1.13
N GLY A 58 -16.84 -14.47 -1.81
CA GLY A 58 -16.91 -14.58 -3.27
C GLY A 58 -15.87 -13.76 -4.05
N VAL A 59 -14.77 -13.36 -3.42
CA VAL A 59 -13.65 -12.62 -4.01
C VAL A 59 -12.66 -13.61 -4.65
N ASP A 60 -12.00 -13.22 -5.75
CA ASP A 60 -10.97 -14.01 -6.42
C ASP A 60 -9.55 -13.65 -5.98
N ALA A 61 -9.28 -12.36 -5.83
CA ALA A 61 -7.98 -11.84 -5.44
C ALA A 61 -8.13 -10.63 -4.52
N THR A 62 -7.12 -10.36 -3.69
CA THR A 62 -7.16 -9.27 -2.71
C THR A 62 -5.87 -8.45 -2.75
N TYR A 63 -5.99 -7.13 -2.85
CA TYR A 63 -4.94 -6.18 -2.55
C TYR A 63 -4.99 -5.83 -1.06
N ILE A 64 -3.88 -6.08 -0.37
CA ILE A 64 -3.74 -5.88 1.08
C ILE A 64 -2.86 -4.66 1.33
N VAL A 65 -3.40 -3.67 2.01
CA VAL A 65 -2.67 -2.55 2.60
C VAL A 65 -3.04 -2.43 4.06
N TYR A 66 -2.06 -2.47 4.94
CA TYR A 66 -2.27 -2.31 6.38
C TYR A 66 -2.18 -0.84 6.80
N TYR A 67 -2.96 -0.45 7.78
CA TYR A 67 -2.95 0.90 8.36
C TYR A 67 -2.85 0.80 9.90
N PRO A 68 -2.03 1.58 10.57
CA PRO A 68 -1.29 2.72 10.01
C PRO A 68 -0.03 2.31 9.21
N ASP A 69 0.66 1.25 9.60
CA ASP A 69 1.89 0.78 8.96
C ASP A 69 2.15 -0.69 9.26
N LEU A 70 2.58 -1.47 8.25
CA LEU A 70 2.85 -2.91 8.38
C LEU A 70 4.01 -3.22 9.33
N ALA A 71 4.93 -2.27 9.54
CA ALA A 71 6.05 -2.43 10.46
C ALA A 71 5.66 -2.25 11.95
N PHE A 72 4.42 -1.82 12.25
CA PHE A 72 3.98 -1.60 13.63
C PHE A 72 3.81 -2.92 14.40
N PRO A 73 4.05 -2.89 15.72
CA PRO A 73 3.84 -4.06 16.58
C PRO A 73 2.41 -4.62 16.42
N GLY A 74 2.30 -5.94 16.22
CA GLY A 74 1.03 -6.64 16.03
C GLY A 74 0.49 -6.65 14.59
N ALA A 75 0.97 -5.79 13.70
CA ALA A 75 0.51 -5.74 12.30
C ALA A 75 0.71 -7.07 11.57
N ALA A 76 1.87 -7.72 11.78
CA ALA A 76 2.18 -9.01 11.16
C ALA A 76 1.17 -10.11 11.55
N ASP A 77 0.78 -10.19 12.82
CA ASP A 77 -0.20 -11.18 13.29
C ASP A 77 -1.59 -10.87 12.74
N THR A 78 -1.99 -9.61 12.70
CA THR A 78 -3.28 -9.17 12.15
C THR A 78 -3.37 -9.47 10.64
N VAL A 79 -2.35 -9.10 9.87
CA VAL A 79 -2.30 -9.38 8.44
C VAL A 79 -2.23 -10.88 8.16
N GLY A 80 -1.49 -11.64 8.98
CA GLY A 80 -1.44 -13.10 8.90
C GLY A 80 -2.82 -13.73 9.12
N ALA A 81 -3.53 -13.34 10.18
CA ALA A 81 -4.87 -13.84 10.46
C ALA A 81 -5.86 -13.52 9.32
N PHE A 82 -5.74 -12.33 8.71
CA PHE A 82 -6.53 -11.98 7.54
C PHE A 82 -6.17 -12.83 6.31
N ALA A 83 -4.87 -13.08 6.07
CA ALA A 83 -4.41 -13.92 4.96
C ALA A 83 -4.88 -15.37 5.10
N ASP A 84 -4.80 -15.94 6.31
CA ASP A 84 -5.32 -17.27 6.63
C ASP A 84 -6.84 -17.35 6.38
N LEU A 85 -7.59 -16.32 6.82
CA LEU A 85 -9.03 -16.22 6.57
C LEU A 85 -9.35 -16.10 5.08
N ALA A 86 -8.55 -15.33 4.31
CA ALA A 86 -8.71 -15.18 2.88
C ALA A 86 -8.52 -16.52 2.16
N ALA A 87 -7.46 -17.28 2.49
CA ALA A 87 -7.22 -18.61 1.96
C ALA A 87 -8.37 -19.59 2.30
N ALA A 88 -8.88 -19.55 3.55
CA ALA A 88 -10.03 -20.35 3.98
C ALA A 88 -11.35 -19.98 3.28
N ASN A 89 -11.45 -18.79 2.68
CA ASN A 89 -12.58 -18.33 1.87
C ASN A 89 -12.35 -18.49 0.35
N ASP A 90 -11.41 -19.35 -0.05
CA ASP A 90 -11.07 -19.62 -1.46
C ASP A 90 -10.61 -18.38 -2.25
N VAL A 91 -10.04 -17.38 -1.57
CA VAL A 91 -9.36 -16.26 -2.23
C VAL A 91 -8.05 -16.78 -2.80
N ARG A 92 -7.96 -16.81 -4.11
CA ARG A 92 -6.84 -17.45 -4.81
C ARG A 92 -5.53 -16.69 -4.65
N ARG A 93 -5.60 -15.35 -4.68
CA ARG A 93 -4.39 -14.50 -4.76
C ARG A 93 -4.40 -13.34 -3.79
N LEU A 94 -3.27 -13.13 -3.13
CA LEU A 94 -3.00 -12.03 -2.21
C LEU A 94 -1.86 -11.17 -2.77
N VAL A 95 -2.06 -9.86 -2.89
CA VAL A 95 -1.01 -8.90 -3.24
C VAL A 95 -0.83 -7.95 -2.06
N LEU A 96 0.31 -8.06 -1.38
CA LEU A 96 0.61 -7.28 -0.18
C LEU A 96 1.47 -6.06 -0.51
N LEU A 97 1.03 -4.87 -0.09
CA LEU A 97 1.89 -3.69 0.00
C LEU A 97 2.76 -3.78 1.24
N SER A 98 4.07 -3.66 1.06
CA SER A 98 5.06 -3.74 2.13
C SER A 98 6.04 -2.56 2.07
N GLY A 99 6.76 -2.34 3.17
CA GLY A 99 7.80 -1.33 3.31
C GLY A 99 9.20 -1.87 2.97
N ARG A 100 9.97 -1.08 2.24
CA ARG A 100 11.34 -1.41 1.90
C ARG A 100 12.27 -1.16 3.10
N GLY A 101 13.03 -2.21 3.50
CA GLY A 101 14.02 -2.09 4.58
C GLY A 101 13.43 -2.10 5.99
N GLU A 102 12.16 -2.46 6.15
CA GLU A 102 11.46 -2.49 7.44
C GLU A 102 11.33 -3.93 7.96
N GLU A 103 12.03 -4.25 9.04
CA GLU A 103 12.02 -5.61 9.63
C GLU A 103 10.63 -6.03 10.10
N GLY A 104 9.85 -5.10 10.68
CA GLY A 104 8.47 -5.38 11.09
C GLY A 104 7.57 -5.74 9.91
N ALA A 105 7.74 -5.06 8.77
CA ALA A 105 7.01 -5.37 7.54
C ALA A 105 7.38 -6.76 7.00
N ARG A 106 8.66 -7.16 7.10
CA ARG A 106 9.11 -8.51 6.70
C ARG A 106 8.39 -9.62 7.46
N GLN A 107 8.07 -9.42 8.73
CA GLN A 107 7.29 -10.40 9.50
C GLN A 107 5.88 -10.57 8.91
N GLY A 108 5.22 -9.47 8.51
CA GLY A 108 3.93 -9.52 7.83
C GLY A 108 3.99 -10.22 6.47
N GLU A 109 5.06 -10.02 5.71
CA GLU A 109 5.28 -10.71 4.44
C GLU A 109 5.35 -12.23 4.62
N VAL A 110 6.14 -12.72 5.59
CA VAL A 110 6.24 -14.16 5.92
C VAL A 110 4.87 -14.74 6.24
N ARG A 111 4.05 -14.01 7.00
CA ARG A 111 2.70 -14.47 7.34
C ARG A 111 1.80 -14.62 6.11
N VAL A 112 1.94 -13.74 5.11
CA VAL A 112 1.20 -13.85 3.84
C VAL A 112 1.76 -14.98 2.97
N GLU A 113 3.08 -15.13 2.90
CA GLU A 113 3.75 -16.24 2.20
C GLU A 113 3.29 -17.62 2.73
N ASP A 114 3.10 -17.76 4.05
CA ASP A 114 2.73 -18.99 4.72
C ASP A 114 1.21 -19.27 4.72
N SER A 115 0.36 -18.36 4.25
CA SER A 115 -1.12 -18.48 4.30
C SER A 115 -1.70 -19.60 3.43
N GLY A 116 -0.93 -20.10 2.47
CA GLY A 116 -1.36 -21.12 1.50
C GLY A 116 -2.08 -20.57 0.27
N ALA A 117 -2.36 -19.27 0.18
CA ALA A 117 -2.82 -18.63 -1.06
C ALA A 117 -1.63 -18.27 -1.97
N ASP A 118 -1.89 -18.08 -3.27
CA ASP A 118 -0.91 -17.48 -4.18
C ASP A 118 -0.61 -16.04 -3.70
N TRP A 119 0.65 -15.67 -3.62
CA TRP A 119 1.02 -14.36 -3.11
C TRP A 119 1.94 -13.58 -4.05
N THR A 120 1.91 -12.25 -3.93
CA THR A 120 2.90 -11.32 -4.48
C THR A 120 3.17 -10.25 -3.42
N ILE A 121 4.44 -9.96 -3.14
CA ILE A 121 4.87 -8.91 -2.22
C ILE A 121 5.38 -7.71 -3.01
N VAL A 122 4.88 -6.52 -2.70
CA VAL A 122 5.30 -5.26 -3.32
C VAL A 122 5.88 -4.35 -2.25
N ARG A 123 7.21 -4.38 -2.11
CA ARG A 123 7.96 -3.51 -1.20
C ARG A 123 8.19 -2.16 -1.83
N CYS A 124 7.81 -1.11 -1.17
CA CYS A 124 7.88 0.24 -1.69
C CYS A 124 8.84 1.11 -0.89
N ALA A 125 9.56 1.99 -1.58
CA ALA A 125 10.24 3.12 -0.99
C ALA A 125 9.23 4.20 -0.56
N PHE A 126 9.71 5.30 0.02
CA PHE A 126 8.88 6.42 0.48
C PHE A 126 8.07 7.05 -0.68
N PHE A 127 6.76 7.25 -0.49
CA PHE A 127 5.87 7.71 -1.55
C PHE A 127 5.95 9.22 -1.78
N ASP A 128 6.03 9.65 -3.05
CA ASP A 128 5.94 11.06 -3.45
C ASP A 128 4.67 11.72 -2.90
N GLN A 129 3.55 11.00 -2.91
CA GLN A 129 2.25 11.50 -2.44
C GLN A 129 2.20 11.79 -0.94
N ASN A 130 3.20 11.37 -0.16
CA ASN A 130 3.30 11.78 1.23
C ASN A 130 3.44 13.30 1.36
N PHE A 131 4.14 13.96 0.43
CA PHE A 131 4.32 15.41 0.45
C PHE A 131 3.03 16.18 0.14
N SER A 132 2.14 15.61 -0.66
CA SER A 132 0.85 16.23 -1.02
C SER A 132 -0.32 15.79 -0.13
N GLU A 133 -0.13 14.77 0.74
CA GLU A 133 -1.17 14.25 1.62
C GLU A 133 -0.74 14.34 3.10
N ALA A 134 0.07 13.40 3.62
CA ALA A 134 0.44 13.35 5.04
C ALA A 134 1.20 14.62 5.49
N PHE A 135 2.09 15.14 4.64
CA PHE A 135 2.87 16.34 4.91
C PHE A 135 2.33 17.60 4.21
N ALA A 136 1.12 17.55 3.65
CA ALA A 136 0.56 18.66 2.87
C ALA A 136 0.54 19.98 3.64
N ASP A 137 0.21 19.96 4.92
CA ASP A 137 0.19 21.16 5.77
C ASP A 137 1.60 21.68 6.03
N ALA A 138 2.56 20.81 6.31
CA ALA A 138 3.96 21.18 6.47
C ALA A 138 4.52 21.84 5.21
N VAL A 139 4.25 21.22 4.05
CA VAL A 139 4.62 21.76 2.74
C VAL A 139 3.94 23.11 2.47
N ARG A 140 2.64 23.28 2.79
CA ARG A 140 1.93 24.55 2.65
C ARG A 140 2.52 25.67 3.53
N HIS A 141 2.96 25.33 4.74
CA HIS A 141 3.60 26.29 5.64
C HIS A 141 5.09 26.52 5.32
N GLY A 142 5.66 25.79 4.36
CA GLY A 142 7.04 25.97 3.91
C GLY A 142 8.10 25.33 4.81
N VAL A 143 7.71 24.47 5.75
CA VAL A 143 8.66 23.77 6.65
C VAL A 143 8.31 22.31 6.75
N LEU A 144 9.25 21.45 6.31
CA LEU A 144 9.17 19.99 6.41
C LEU A 144 10.08 19.53 7.56
N ALA A 145 9.51 19.35 8.74
CA ALA A 145 10.25 18.89 9.92
C ALA A 145 9.98 17.40 10.14
N ILE A 146 10.96 16.54 9.81
CA ILE A 146 10.87 15.08 9.97
C ILE A 146 12.21 14.49 10.42
N PRO A 147 12.21 13.35 11.13
CA PRO A 147 13.42 12.75 11.71
C PRO A 147 14.20 11.89 10.71
N ALA A 148 14.44 12.40 9.49
CA ALA A 148 15.15 11.65 8.45
C ALA A 148 16.65 11.97 8.36
N GLY A 149 17.14 12.99 9.07
CA GLY A 149 18.56 13.36 9.06
C GLY A 149 19.07 13.63 7.64
N ALA A 150 20.16 12.97 7.27
CA ALA A 150 20.75 13.01 5.92
C ALA A 150 20.40 11.78 5.08
N THR A 151 19.42 10.99 5.49
CA THR A 151 18.98 9.81 4.74
C THR A 151 18.51 10.22 3.35
N ALA A 152 18.95 9.45 2.36
CA ALA A 152 18.48 9.61 0.99
C ALA A 152 17.51 8.48 0.64
N GLU A 153 16.40 8.83 0.02
CA GLU A 153 15.33 7.92 -0.38
C GLU A 153 15.15 7.93 -1.90
N PRO A 154 14.90 6.77 -2.50
CA PRO A 154 14.49 6.69 -3.89
C PRO A 154 12.97 6.87 -3.99
N PHE A 155 12.49 8.10 -3.75
CA PHE A 155 11.07 8.44 -3.72
C PHE A 155 10.29 7.86 -4.89
N LEU A 156 9.11 7.28 -4.60
CA LEU A 156 8.34 6.44 -5.51
C LEU A 156 6.93 7.00 -5.72
N ASP A 157 6.49 7.08 -6.98
CA ASP A 157 5.13 7.48 -7.31
C ASP A 157 4.11 6.36 -6.96
N ALA A 158 3.03 6.71 -6.29
CA ALA A 158 1.94 5.78 -5.98
C ALA A 158 1.21 5.27 -7.24
N ASP A 159 1.33 5.95 -8.37
CA ASP A 159 0.81 5.48 -9.64
C ASP A 159 1.62 4.30 -10.17
N ASP A 160 2.96 4.32 -10.07
CA ASP A 160 3.83 3.19 -10.41
C ASP A 160 3.54 1.97 -9.51
N ILE A 161 3.29 2.20 -8.21
CA ILE A 161 2.87 1.14 -7.29
C ILE A 161 1.58 0.49 -7.77
N ALA A 162 0.60 1.29 -8.14
CA ALA A 162 -0.69 0.79 -8.59
C ALA A 162 -0.61 0.01 -9.91
N ASP A 163 0.32 0.37 -10.82
CA ASP A 163 0.57 -0.37 -12.04
C ASP A 163 1.13 -1.77 -11.76
N VAL A 164 2.10 -1.88 -10.83
CA VAL A 164 2.66 -3.17 -10.41
C VAL A 164 1.63 -4.02 -9.69
N VAL A 165 0.86 -3.44 -8.76
CA VAL A 165 -0.22 -4.14 -8.04
C VAL A 165 -1.30 -4.62 -9.01
N PHE A 166 -1.70 -3.80 -9.99
CA PHE A 166 -2.64 -4.19 -11.03
C PHE A 166 -2.14 -5.40 -11.81
N ALA A 167 -0.88 -5.38 -12.26
CA ALA A 167 -0.26 -6.50 -12.96
C ALA A 167 -0.26 -7.76 -12.09
N ALA A 168 0.15 -7.63 -10.81
CA ALA A 168 0.19 -8.73 -9.86
C ALA A 168 -1.20 -9.34 -9.57
N LEU A 169 -2.25 -8.53 -9.54
CA LEU A 169 -3.63 -9.01 -9.35
C LEU A 169 -4.19 -9.72 -10.59
N THR A 170 -3.71 -9.39 -11.79
CA THR A 170 -4.34 -9.80 -13.05
C THR A 170 -3.56 -10.82 -13.88
N ASP A 171 -2.28 -11.07 -13.55
CA ASP A 171 -1.40 -11.94 -14.31
C ASP A 171 -0.69 -12.96 -13.40
N ASP A 172 -0.78 -14.24 -13.74
CA ASP A 172 -0.23 -15.36 -12.96
C ASP A 172 1.32 -15.39 -12.94
N ARG A 173 1.98 -14.67 -13.86
CA ARG A 173 3.45 -14.57 -13.89
C ARG A 173 4.05 -13.92 -12.65
N HIS A 174 3.24 -13.22 -11.86
CA HIS A 174 3.64 -12.52 -10.65
C HIS A 174 3.44 -13.34 -9.36
N ILE A 175 2.90 -14.56 -9.46
CA ILE A 175 2.73 -15.45 -8.31
C ILE A 175 4.08 -15.86 -7.73
N GLY A 176 4.22 -15.78 -6.40
CA GLY A 176 5.45 -16.11 -5.69
C GLY A 176 6.59 -15.11 -5.91
N GLN A 177 6.27 -13.90 -6.39
CA GLN A 177 7.26 -12.87 -6.65
C GLN A 177 7.28 -11.80 -5.56
N LEU A 178 8.48 -11.35 -5.23
CA LEU A 178 8.73 -10.18 -4.42
C LEU A 178 9.36 -9.09 -5.30
N TYR A 179 8.73 -7.93 -5.33
CA TYR A 179 9.22 -6.75 -6.06
C TYR A 179 9.63 -5.67 -5.07
N GLU A 180 10.84 -5.12 -5.25
CA GLU A 180 11.27 -3.89 -4.58
C GLU A 180 11.12 -2.72 -5.55
N LEU A 181 10.24 -1.78 -5.24
CA LEU A 181 9.95 -0.61 -6.05
C LEU A 181 10.67 0.61 -5.51
N THR A 182 11.36 1.29 -6.41
CA THR A 182 12.07 2.54 -6.13
C THR A 182 11.83 3.53 -7.25
N GLY A 183 11.86 4.82 -6.92
CA GLY A 183 11.87 5.85 -7.95
C GLY A 183 13.23 5.96 -8.65
N PRO A 184 13.32 6.82 -9.66
CA PRO A 184 14.48 6.88 -10.57
C PRO A 184 15.69 7.60 -9.97
N ARG A 185 15.54 8.33 -8.87
CA ARG A 185 16.60 9.13 -8.25
C ARG A 185 16.64 8.91 -6.74
N LEU A 186 17.86 8.82 -6.22
CA LEU A 186 18.11 8.82 -4.78
C LEU A 186 18.27 10.30 -4.35
N LEU A 187 17.37 10.80 -3.53
CA LEU A 187 17.34 12.18 -3.06
C LEU A 187 17.32 12.22 -1.53
N THR A 188 18.08 13.14 -0.95
CA THR A 188 17.91 13.53 0.46
C THR A 188 16.60 14.31 0.63
N PHE A 189 16.09 14.41 1.86
CA PHE A 189 14.92 15.25 2.14
C PHE A 189 15.19 16.74 1.91
N THR A 190 16.44 17.18 1.99
CA THR A 190 16.85 18.53 1.58
C THR A 190 16.67 18.74 0.08
N GLU A 191 17.11 17.77 -0.73
CA GLU A 191 16.94 17.83 -2.19
C GLU A 191 15.46 17.70 -2.58
N ALA A 192 14.69 16.84 -1.91
CA ALA A 192 13.25 16.75 -2.12
C ALA A 192 12.54 18.09 -1.78
N ALA A 193 12.93 18.76 -0.70
CA ALA A 193 12.41 20.09 -0.36
C ALA A 193 12.78 21.15 -1.41
N ALA A 194 13.95 21.07 -2.03
CA ALA A 194 14.34 21.94 -3.13
C ALA A 194 13.49 21.70 -4.39
N GLU A 195 13.21 20.44 -4.75
CA GLU A 195 12.29 20.09 -5.84
C GLU A 195 10.86 20.62 -5.58
N LEU A 196 10.36 20.46 -4.35
CA LEU A 196 9.06 21.01 -3.94
C LEU A 196 9.05 22.56 -4.06
N SER A 197 10.14 23.22 -3.64
CA SER A 197 10.27 24.66 -3.75
C SER A 197 10.21 25.13 -5.19
N ALA A 198 10.93 24.44 -6.08
CA ALA A 198 10.94 24.75 -7.51
C ALA A 198 9.54 24.56 -8.14
N ALA A 199 8.86 23.46 -7.82
CA ALA A 199 7.52 23.16 -8.34
C ALA A 199 6.46 24.13 -7.85
N LEU A 200 6.56 24.61 -6.59
CA LEU A 200 5.58 25.50 -5.97
C LEU A 200 5.87 26.99 -6.20
N GLY A 201 7.05 27.34 -6.72
CA GLY A 201 7.49 28.74 -6.88
C GLY A 201 7.68 29.49 -5.57
N ARG A 202 7.89 28.80 -4.45
CA ARG A 202 8.13 29.35 -3.12
C ARG A 202 9.00 28.41 -2.29
N GLU A 203 9.67 28.94 -1.27
CA GLU A 203 10.55 28.14 -0.43
C GLU A 203 9.78 27.09 0.40
N VAL A 204 10.30 25.87 0.42
CA VAL A 204 10.00 24.79 1.34
C VAL A 204 11.33 24.35 1.94
N GLN A 205 11.51 24.51 3.23
CA GLN A 205 12.74 24.18 3.94
C GLN A 205 12.60 22.83 4.64
N TYR A 206 13.57 21.94 4.47
CA TYR A 206 13.71 20.75 5.31
C TYR A 206 14.44 21.09 6.61
N VAL A 207 13.86 20.70 7.74
CA VAL A 207 14.44 20.86 9.08
C VAL A 207 14.56 19.48 9.70
N PRO A 208 15.79 18.93 9.82
CA PRO A 208 15.97 17.65 10.52
C PRO A 208 15.62 17.81 12.00
N VAL A 209 14.78 16.95 12.51
CA VAL A 209 14.44 16.86 13.94
C VAL A 209 14.88 15.50 14.48
N THR A 210 14.96 15.37 15.81
CA THR A 210 15.17 14.05 16.42
C THR A 210 13.85 13.30 16.52
N PRO A 211 13.86 11.94 16.62
CA PRO A 211 12.63 11.18 16.83
C PRO A 211 11.82 11.64 18.06
N GLU A 212 12.51 12.07 19.13
CA GLU A 212 11.87 12.53 20.36
C GLU A 212 11.19 13.91 20.22
N ALA A 213 11.64 14.71 19.23
CA ALA A 213 11.07 16.03 18.95
C ALA A 213 9.96 15.99 17.91
N TYR A 214 9.82 14.87 17.22
CA TYR A 214 8.77 14.61 16.23
C TYR A 214 7.52 14.06 16.88
#